data_6e9a90923d0b12e4117b8f58b5a1aaf3
#
_entry.id   6e9a90923d0b12e4117b8f58b5a1aaf3
#
_cell.length_a   1.000
_cell.length_b   1.000
_cell.length_c   1.000
_cell.angle_alpha   90.00
_cell.angle_beta   90.00
_cell.angle_gamma   90.00
#
_symmetry.space_group_name_H-M   'P 1'
#
loop_
_entity.id
_entity.type
_entity.pdbx_description
1 polymer ?
#
loop_
_entity_poly.entity_id
_entity_poly.type
_entity_poly.pdbx_seq_one_letter_code
_entity_poly.pdbx_strand_id
1 'polypeptide(L)'
;MVKNIQPFLLKDQQAVIENLSDLQEQSKETHLNQLFAADPLRFQKFSVEYDQLVLDFSKHRINQQILDGLVDLAQTRDLAQWIRKLFSIEQINYTEHRAAMHWALRLPKSEQGCSEINQQVHTQLARMYALVEKIH
;
A
#
# COMPACT_ATOMS: atom_id res chain seq x y z
N MET A 1 8.18 27.01 -10.68
CA MET A 1 8.97 26.06 -11.51
C MET A 1 9.09 24.78 -10.70
N VAL A 2 8.21 23.82 -10.91
CA VAL A 2 8.31 22.49 -10.30
C VAL A 2 9.38 21.75 -11.09
N LYS A 3 10.55 21.54 -10.50
CA LYS A 3 11.57 20.66 -11.08
C LYS A 3 10.97 19.27 -11.19
N ASN A 4 10.84 18.81 -12.40
CA ASN A 4 10.46 17.45 -12.76
C ASN A 4 11.51 16.50 -12.13
N ILE A 5 11.25 16.01 -10.92
CA ILE A 5 12.05 14.96 -10.30
C ILE A 5 11.59 13.69 -10.99
N GLN A 6 12.12 13.41 -12.16
CA GLN A 6 12.11 12.04 -12.66
C GLN A 6 12.94 11.23 -11.65
N PRO A 7 12.36 10.26 -10.96
CA PRO A 7 13.16 9.40 -10.11
C PRO A 7 14.17 8.70 -11.02
N PHE A 8 15.43 8.81 -10.66
CA PHE A 8 16.52 8.08 -11.31
C PHE A 8 16.23 6.59 -11.13
N LEU A 9 15.61 5.99 -12.13
CA LEU A 9 15.32 4.57 -12.13
C LEU A 9 16.66 3.82 -12.29
N LEU A 10 16.94 2.94 -11.36
CA LEU A 10 18.05 2.00 -11.51
C LEU A 10 17.75 1.10 -12.73
N LYS A 11 18.79 0.58 -13.41
CA LYS A 11 18.63 -0.26 -14.60
C LYS A 11 17.67 -1.44 -14.38
N ASP A 12 17.72 -2.05 -13.19
CA ASP A 12 16.83 -3.15 -12.83
C ASP A 12 15.36 -2.74 -12.74
N GLN A 13 15.08 -1.52 -12.25
CA GLN A 13 13.73 -0.97 -12.20
C GLN A 13 13.17 -0.69 -13.60
N GLN A 14 13.99 -0.20 -14.50
CA GLN A 14 13.60 0.06 -15.88
C GLN A 14 13.23 -1.24 -16.60
N ALA A 15 14.01 -2.29 -16.44
CA ALA A 15 13.75 -3.59 -17.04
C ALA A 15 12.43 -4.21 -16.55
N VAL A 16 12.12 -4.09 -15.24
CA VAL A 16 10.85 -4.57 -14.67
C VAL A 16 9.66 -3.79 -15.24
N ILE A 17 9.78 -2.48 -15.40
CA ILE A 17 8.71 -1.64 -15.97
C ILE A 17 8.48 -1.98 -17.44
N GLU A 18 9.53 -2.18 -18.22
CA GLU A 18 9.46 -2.59 -19.63
C GLU A 18 8.77 -3.96 -19.75
N ASN A 19 9.14 -4.95 -18.96
CA ASN A 19 8.49 -6.25 -18.92
C ASN A 19 7.00 -6.13 -18.58
N LEU A 20 6.62 -5.32 -17.57
CA LEU A 20 5.22 -5.10 -17.22
C LEU A 20 4.45 -4.41 -18.34
N SER A 21 5.08 -3.49 -19.08
CA SER A 21 4.47 -2.83 -20.23
C SER A 21 4.18 -3.82 -21.37
N ASP A 22 5.11 -4.73 -21.64
CA ASP A 22 4.94 -5.80 -22.62
C ASP A 22 3.82 -6.76 -22.22
N LEU A 23 3.75 -7.16 -20.96
CA LEU A 23 2.68 -8.01 -20.43
C LEU A 23 1.31 -7.31 -20.47
N GLN A 24 1.27 -6.01 -20.22
CA GLN A 24 0.05 -5.21 -20.37
C GLN A 24 -0.44 -5.21 -21.81
N GLU A 25 0.44 -4.98 -22.79
CA GLU A 25 0.06 -4.97 -24.20
C GLU A 25 -0.44 -6.36 -24.66
N GLN A 26 0.22 -7.44 -24.24
CA GLN A 26 -0.22 -8.82 -24.52
C GLN A 26 -1.61 -9.15 -23.94
N SER A 27 -1.95 -8.58 -22.77
CA SER A 27 -3.21 -8.83 -22.08
C SER A 27 -4.34 -7.86 -22.43
N LYS A 28 -4.07 -6.86 -23.27
CA LYS A 28 -4.94 -5.73 -23.57
C LYS A 28 -6.33 -6.13 -24.07
N GLU A 29 -6.39 -7.14 -24.95
CA GLU A 29 -7.63 -7.63 -25.54
C GLU A 29 -8.24 -8.81 -24.77
N THR A 30 -7.63 -9.22 -23.65
CA THR A 30 -8.14 -10.34 -22.85
C THR A 30 -9.33 -9.92 -22.00
N HIS A 31 -10.49 -10.52 -22.23
CA HIS A 31 -11.67 -10.28 -21.43
C HIS A 31 -11.67 -11.08 -20.12
N LEU A 32 -12.25 -10.51 -19.08
CA LEU A 32 -12.32 -11.14 -17.76
C LEU A 32 -13.00 -12.53 -17.81
N ASN A 33 -14.05 -12.69 -18.60
CA ASN A 33 -14.73 -13.98 -18.78
C ASN A 33 -13.79 -15.07 -19.31
N GLN A 34 -12.85 -14.73 -20.18
CA GLN A 34 -11.85 -15.67 -20.71
C GLN A 34 -10.88 -16.09 -19.60
N LEU A 35 -10.49 -15.15 -18.72
CA LEU A 35 -9.61 -15.46 -17.59
C LEU A 35 -10.28 -16.43 -16.59
N PHE A 36 -11.58 -16.27 -16.31
CA PHE A 36 -12.32 -17.19 -15.45
C PHE A 36 -12.61 -18.52 -16.11
N ALA A 37 -12.87 -18.54 -17.41
CA ALA A 37 -13.08 -19.78 -18.16
C ALA A 37 -11.79 -20.62 -18.26
N ALA A 38 -10.63 -19.96 -18.39
CA ALA A 38 -9.33 -20.61 -18.45
C ALA A 38 -8.82 -21.13 -17.10
N ASP A 39 -9.26 -20.53 -15.98
CA ASP A 39 -8.83 -20.92 -14.63
C ASP A 39 -10.01 -20.89 -13.65
N PRO A 40 -10.68 -22.05 -13.44
CA PRO A 40 -11.78 -22.17 -12.46
C PRO A 40 -11.38 -21.86 -11.02
N LEU A 41 -10.10 -21.96 -10.68
CA LEU A 41 -9.54 -21.66 -9.35
C LEU A 41 -9.07 -20.21 -9.23
N ARG A 42 -9.40 -19.37 -10.20
CA ARG A 42 -8.93 -17.99 -10.28
C ARG A 42 -9.24 -17.19 -9.01
N PHE A 43 -10.43 -17.32 -8.43
CA PHE A 43 -10.76 -16.64 -7.18
C PHE A 43 -9.79 -17.02 -6.07
N GLN A 44 -9.52 -18.31 -5.85
CA GLN A 44 -8.61 -18.76 -4.79
C GLN A 44 -7.15 -18.31 -5.02
N LYS A 45 -6.70 -18.22 -6.29
CA LYS A 45 -5.34 -17.78 -6.62
C LYS A 45 -5.15 -16.26 -6.50
N PHE A 46 -6.20 -15.51 -6.75
CA PHE A 46 -6.17 -14.04 -6.78
C PHE A 46 -7.04 -13.43 -5.67
N SER A 47 -7.05 -14.05 -4.51
CA SER A 47 -7.58 -13.52 -3.25
C SER A 47 -6.64 -13.82 -2.09
N VAL A 48 -6.69 -12.97 -1.08
CA VAL A 48 -5.93 -13.12 0.16
C VAL A 48 -6.88 -12.91 1.33
N GLU A 49 -6.83 -13.81 2.29
CA GLU A 49 -7.58 -13.69 3.54
C GLU A 49 -6.63 -13.30 4.68
N TYR A 50 -7.05 -12.35 5.47
CA TYR A 50 -6.36 -11.95 6.68
C TYR A 50 -7.41 -11.62 7.77
N ASP A 51 -7.46 -12.46 8.79
CA ASP A 51 -8.47 -12.41 9.84
C ASP A 51 -9.90 -12.40 9.23
N GLN A 52 -10.68 -11.36 9.42
CA GLN A 52 -12.03 -11.20 8.87
C GLN A 52 -12.07 -10.41 7.55
N LEU A 53 -10.90 -10.09 6.98
CA LEU A 53 -10.77 -9.36 5.75
C LEU A 53 -10.45 -10.29 4.57
N VAL A 54 -11.19 -10.13 3.49
CA VAL A 54 -10.91 -10.79 2.21
C VAL A 54 -10.56 -9.72 1.18
N LEU A 55 -9.37 -9.81 0.60
CA LEU A 55 -8.97 -9.00 -0.54
C LEU A 55 -9.14 -9.83 -1.81
N ASP A 56 -10.19 -9.57 -2.58
CA ASP A 56 -10.45 -10.21 -3.87
C ASP A 56 -9.96 -9.31 -5.01
N PHE A 57 -8.90 -9.72 -5.69
CA PHE A 57 -8.39 -9.08 -6.91
C PHE A 57 -8.51 -9.98 -8.15
N SER A 58 -9.28 -11.07 -8.07
CA SER A 58 -9.54 -12.01 -9.16
C SER A 58 -10.22 -11.34 -10.38
N LYS A 59 -10.93 -10.22 -10.13
CA LYS A 59 -11.63 -9.45 -11.18
C LYS A 59 -10.76 -8.40 -11.86
N HIS A 60 -9.47 -8.28 -11.49
CA HIS A 60 -8.52 -7.51 -12.25
C HIS A 60 -8.04 -8.30 -13.48
N ARG A 61 -7.71 -7.62 -14.57
CA ARG A 61 -7.17 -8.25 -15.78
C ARG A 61 -5.68 -8.56 -15.63
N ILE A 62 -5.37 -9.41 -14.66
CA ILE A 62 -4.01 -9.87 -14.37
C ILE A 62 -3.94 -11.39 -14.48
N ASN A 63 -2.79 -11.89 -14.81
CA ASN A 63 -2.40 -13.29 -14.71
C ASN A 63 -1.24 -13.45 -13.73
N GLN A 64 -0.72 -14.67 -13.57
CA GLN A 64 0.38 -14.92 -12.65
C GLN A 64 1.65 -14.14 -13.03
N GLN A 65 1.98 -14.07 -14.32
CA GLN A 65 3.18 -13.34 -14.79
C GLN A 65 3.10 -11.85 -14.48
N ILE A 66 1.93 -11.24 -14.64
CA ILE A 66 1.71 -9.83 -14.27
C ILE A 66 1.82 -9.65 -12.76
N LEU A 67 1.25 -10.55 -11.96
CA LEU A 67 1.35 -10.50 -10.51
C LEU A 67 2.81 -10.60 -10.05
N ASP A 68 3.56 -11.55 -10.59
CA ASP A 68 4.98 -11.74 -10.29
C ASP A 68 5.78 -10.48 -10.66
N GLY A 69 5.55 -9.91 -11.83
CA GLY A 69 6.18 -8.66 -12.25
C GLY A 69 5.84 -7.46 -11.35
N LEU A 70 4.61 -7.39 -10.83
CA LEU A 70 4.23 -6.36 -9.84
C LEU A 70 4.94 -6.55 -8.49
N VAL A 71 5.13 -7.80 -8.06
CA VAL A 71 5.91 -8.13 -6.86
C VAL A 71 7.39 -7.76 -7.07
N ASP A 72 7.96 -8.08 -8.23
CA ASP A 72 9.33 -7.69 -8.58
C ASP A 72 9.49 -6.16 -8.58
N LEU A 73 8.51 -5.43 -9.11
CA LEU A 73 8.51 -3.97 -9.04
C LEU A 73 8.51 -3.47 -7.58
N ALA A 74 7.69 -4.05 -6.72
CA ALA A 74 7.65 -3.70 -5.31
C ALA A 74 8.99 -3.97 -4.61
N GLN A 75 9.66 -5.07 -4.95
CA GLN A 75 10.98 -5.42 -4.42
C GLN A 75 12.07 -4.46 -4.93
N THR A 76 12.11 -4.19 -6.23
CA THR A 76 13.10 -3.27 -6.82
C THR A 76 12.91 -1.82 -6.35
N ARG A 77 11.69 -1.47 -5.90
CA ARG A 77 11.37 -0.17 -5.26
C ARG A 77 11.56 -0.19 -3.75
N ASP A 78 12.07 -1.29 -3.20
CA ASP A 78 12.36 -1.45 -1.78
C ASP A 78 11.14 -1.16 -0.87
N LEU A 79 9.94 -1.60 -1.32
CA LEU A 79 8.68 -1.33 -0.62
C LEU A 79 8.73 -1.74 0.85
N ALA A 80 9.38 -2.87 1.17
CA ALA A 80 9.52 -3.32 2.55
C ALA A 80 10.28 -2.32 3.44
N GLN A 81 11.30 -1.66 2.91
CA GLN A 81 12.03 -0.61 3.64
C GLN A 81 11.17 0.64 3.81
N TRP A 82 10.41 1.03 2.78
CA TRP A 82 9.49 2.17 2.87
C TRP A 82 8.40 1.96 3.91
N ILE A 83 7.87 0.73 4.03
CA ILE A 83 6.93 0.36 5.08
C ILE A 83 7.58 0.50 6.46
N ARG A 84 8.82 -0.01 6.64
CA ARG A 84 9.54 0.17 7.92
C ARG A 84 9.74 1.65 8.25
N LYS A 85 10.18 2.46 7.29
CA LYS A 85 10.37 3.91 7.48
C LYS A 85 9.05 4.62 7.84
N LEU A 86 7.94 4.22 7.24
CA LEU A 86 6.63 4.77 7.58
C LEU A 86 6.30 4.59 9.07
N PHE A 87 6.59 3.40 9.62
CA PHE A 87 6.28 3.09 11.02
C PHE A 87 7.39 3.47 12.01
N SER A 88 8.58 3.86 11.54
CA SER A 88 9.71 4.31 12.39
C SER A 88 9.75 5.82 12.60
N ILE A 89 8.74 6.55 12.15
CA ILE A 89 8.64 8.02 12.30
C ILE A 89 9.73 8.78 11.52
N GLU A 90 10.34 8.13 10.54
CA GLU A 90 11.27 8.83 9.65
C GLU A 90 10.53 9.88 8.80
N GLN A 91 11.25 10.91 8.41
CA GLN A 91 10.74 11.97 7.54
C GLN A 91 10.63 11.46 6.09
N ILE A 92 9.58 10.68 5.80
CA ILE A 92 9.33 10.12 4.46
C ILE A 92 8.56 11.09 3.53
N ASN A 93 7.95 12.13 4.09
CA ASN A 93 7.35 13.19 3.30
C ASN A 93 8.40 14.26 3.00
N TYR A 94 9.08 14.10 1.87
CA TYR A 94 10.17 14.99 1.47
C TYR A 94 9.73 16.40 1.08
N THR A 95 8.46 16.58 0.70
CA THR A 95 7.93 17.90 0.32
C THR A 95 7.62 18.77 1.51
N GLU A 96 7.25 18.18 2.63
CA GLU A 96 6.89 18.87 3.86
C GLU A 96 7.92 18.65 4.98
N HIS A 97 8.97 17.86 4.72
CA HIS A 97 10.04 17.54 5.67
C HIS A 97 9.54 16.98 7.00
N ARG A 98 8.54 16.09 6.95
CA ARG A 98 7.96 15.49 8.15
C ARG A 98 7.61 14.00 7.98
N ALA A 99 7.43 13.34 9.10
CA ALA A 99 6.94 11.97 9.13
C ALA A 99 5.46 11.90 8.74
N ALA A 100 5.03 10.80 8.13
CA ALA A 100 3.64 10.50 7.88
C ALA A 100 3.04 9.76 9.08
N MET A 101 2.18 10.42 9.85
CA MET A 101 1.73 9.94 11.17
C MET A 101 0.27 9.44 11.19
N HIS A 102 -0.41 9.35 10.05
CA HIS A 102 -1.82 8.96 9.98
C HIS A 102 -2.12 7.55 10.52
N TRP A 103 -1.14 6.64 10.51
CA TRP A 103 -1.24 5.32 11.11
C TRP A 103 -1.37 5.37 12.64
N ALA A 104 -0.75 6.36 13.30
CA ALA A 104 -0.76 6.50 14.74
C ALA A 104 -2.18 6.75 15.30
N LEU A 105 -3.07 7.36 14.49
CA LEU A 105 -4.47 7.57 14.86
C LEU A 105 -5.27 6.27 14.98
N ARG A 106 -4.77 5.18 14.43
CA ARG A 106 -5.42 3.86 14.41
C ARG A 106 -4.86 2.90 15.46
N LEU A 107 -3.82 3.31 16.16
CA LEU A 107 -3.28 2.48 17.24
C LEU A 107 -4.25 2.45 18.42
N PRO A 108 -4.49 1.28 19.00
CA PRO A 108 -5.24 1.19 20.24
C PRO A 108 -4.53 1.94 21.36
N LYS A 109 -5.27 2.40 22.35
CA LYS A 109 -4.69 2.96 23.55
C LYS A 109 -3.92 1.83 24.26
N SER A 110 -2.62 1.86 24.16
CA SER A 110 -1.77 0.84 24.76
C SER A 110 -1.45 1.20 26.20
N GLU A 111 -1.50 0.22 27.07
CA GLU A 111 -1.13 0.38 28.47
C GLU A 111 0.37 0.14 28.71
N GLN A 112 1.04 -0.55 27.78
CA GLN A 112 2.47 -0.88 27.90
C GLN A 112 3.25 -0.33 26.72
N GLY A 113 4.24 0.51 26.98
CA GLY A 113 5.19 1.00 26.00
C GLY A 113 4.59 1.99 24.98
N CYS A 114 3.60 2.78 25.41
CA CYS A 114 3.07 3.87 24.59
C CYS A 114 4.21 4.77 24.13
N SER A 115 4.43 4.81 22.83
CA SER A 115 5.22 5.90 22.26
C SER A 115 4.59 7.23 22.67
N GLU A 116 5.40 8.24 22.87
CA GLU A 116 4.93 9.61 23.16
C GLU A 116 3.81 10.06 22.20
N ILE A 117 3.89 9.63 20.95
CA ILE A 117 2.91 9.90 19.91
C ILE A 117 1.54 9.26 20.20
N ASN A 118 1.51 8.00 20.64
CA ASN A 118 0.26 7.33 21.01
C ASN A 118 -0.43 8.09 22.16
N GLN A 119 0.35 8.51 23.16
CA GLN A 119 -0.16 9.29 24.27
C GLN A 119 -0.71 10.67 23.82
N GLN A 120 0.00 11.36 22.94
CA GLN A 120 -0.47 12.62 22.37
C GLN A 120 -1.77 12.44 21.59
N VAL A 121 -1.87 11.43 20.73
CA VAL A 121 -3.07 11.12 19.96
C VAL A 121 -4.26 10.89 20.88
N HIS A 122 -4.13 10.00 21.87
CA HIS A 122 -5.24 9.69 22.77
C HIS A 122 -5.63 10.85 23.69
N THR A 123 -4.67 11.72 24.04
CA THR A 123 -4.96 12.96 24.75
C THR A 123 -5.82 13.90 23.91
N GLN A 124 -5.50 14.07 22.62
CA GLN A 124 -6.30 14.92 21.73
C GLN A 124 -7.67 14.32 21.45
N LEU A 125 -7.77 13.01 21.23
CA LEU A 125 -9.04 12.32 21.07
C LEU A 125 -9.95 12.52 22.31
N ALA A 126 -9.41 12.37 23.51
CA ALA A 126 -10.17 12.60 24.74
C ALA A 126 -10.70 14.04 24.84
N ARG A 127 -9.90 15.04 24.42
CA ARG A 127 -10.35 16.44 24.37
C ARG A 127 -11.48 16.65 23.35
N MET A 128 -11.40 16.00 22.19
CA MET A 128 -12.44 16.07 21.17
C MET A 128 -13.75 15.46 21.69
N TYR A 129 -13.69 14.28 22.30
CA TYR A 129 -14.89 13.65 22.90
C TYR A 129 -15.50 14.51 24.00
N ALA A 130 -14.67 15.07 24.89
CA ALA A 130 -15.16 15.95 25.95
C ALA A 130 -15.79 17.26 25.40
N LEU A 131 -15.39 17.71 24.22
CA LEU A 131 -16.05 18.84 23.56
C LEU A 131 -17.41 18.42 22.96
N VAL A 132 -17.49 17.27 22.32
CA VAL A 132 -18.74 16.74 21.77
C VAL A 132 -19.81 16.59 22.85
N GLU A 133 -19.45 16.02 24.01
CA GLU A 133 -20.35 15.88 25.17
C GLU A 133 -20.88 17.21 25.73
N LYS A 134 -20.19 18.32 25.49
CA LYS A 134 -20.63 19.65 25.91
C LYS A 134 -21.57 20.34 24.90
N ILE A 135 -21.59 19.86 23.67
CA ILE A 135 -22.43 20.42 22.60
C ILE A 135 -23.78 19.72 22.53
N HIS A 136 -23.83 18.46 22.99
CA HIS A 136 -25.05 17.67 23.10
C HIS A 136 -25.69 17.80 24.49
#